data_b0e6f090a2c819a59b8dc2114cf71792
#
_entry.id   b0e6f090a2c819a59b8dc2114cf71792
#
_cell.length_a   1.000
_cell.length_b   1.000
_cell.length_c   1.000
_cell.angle_alpha   90.00
_cell.angle_beta   90.00
_cell.angle_gamma   90.00
#
_symmetry.space_group_name_H-M   'P 1'
#
loop_
_entity.id
_entity.type
_entity.pdbx_description
1 polymer ?
#
loop_
_entity_poly.entity_id
_entity_poly.type
_entity_poly.pdbx_seq_one_letter_code
_entity_poly.pdbx_strand_id
1 'polypeptide(L)'
;MRVFTMLLGLLISSFSAIGADMSDGADNFYKSDKVTQQKVTFKNQYQMNVTGNLFTPKDMNRSVKNPAIVIGHPMGAVKEQSSNLYAQKLAEQGFVTLAIDLSFWGESEGKPGHLISPEIYSDDFSAAVDYLSTQLYVDPEKIGVLGICGSGSFAVSAAKIDPRMKAIATVSMYDMGSVFRNGLNHSVTPEQRKAFIKSATEQRLVEFKGGDIAYIPGTVNKLDDSTSAVQREFFDFYRTSRGGYTPQGEKEELTTKPMLSSIGKFMNFYPFNDIETISPRPMLFITGDQAHSKEFSEDAYKRAGQPKELYIVPGAGHVDLYDRTDLIPFAKLTSFFKENLK
;
A
#
# COMPACT_ATOMS: atom_id res chain seq x y z
N MET A 1 -62.69 31.89 -16.43
CA MET A 1 -61.66 31.43 -15.51
C MET A 1 -61.22 30.03 -15.93
N ARG A 2 -60.08 29.88 -16.62
CA ARG A 2 -59.48 28.61 -16.99
C ARG A 2 -58.29 28.37 -16.11
N VAL A 3 -58.31 27.34 -15.28
CA VAL A 3 -57.23 26.93 -14.41
C VAL A 3 -56.27 26.08 -15.26
N PHE A 4 -55.04 26.56 -15.41
CA PHE A 4 -53.94 25.82 -16.03
C PHE A 4 -53.23 25.01 -14.92
N THR A 5 -53.39 23.71 -14.95
CA THR A 5 -52.64 22.79 -14.08
C THR A 5 -51.33 22.49 -14.76
N MET A 6 -50.22 23.03 -14.22
CA MET A 6 -48.86 22.69 -14.61
C MET A 6 -48.45 21.35 -13.93
N LEU A 7 -48.33 20.31 -14.75
CA LEU A 7 -47.68 19.07 -14.32
C LEU A 7 -46.15 19.29 -14.31
N LEU A 8 -45.60 19.32 -13.10
CA LEU A 8 -44.13 19.31 -12.90
C LEU A 8 -43.67 17.86 -13.00
N GLY A 9 -43.12 17.47 -14.15
CA GLY A 9 -42.49 16.15 -14.33
C GLY A 9 -41.17 16.10 -13.54
N LEU A 10 -41.16 15.35 -12.45
CA LEU A 10 -39.92 14.96 -11.80
C LEU A 10 -39.18 13.97 -12.72
N LEU A 11 -38.11 14.45 -13.36
CA LEU A 11 -37.11 13.58 -13.93
C LEU A 11 -36.31 12.96 -12.78
N ILE A 12 -36.69 11.77 -12.35
CA ILE A 12 -35.87 10.93 -11.51
C ILE A 12 -34.76 10.38 -12.42
N SER A 13 -33.61 11.03 -12.42
CA SER A 13 -32.40 10.45 -12.96
C SER A 13 -32.01 9.28 -12.05
N SER A 14 -32.32 8.06 -12.47
CA SER A 14 -31.81 6.85 -11.87
C SER A 14 -30.29 6.83 -12.07
N PHE A 15 -29.55 7.28 -11.05
CA PHE A 15 -28.15 6.94 -10.94
C PHE A 15 -28.07 5.42 -10.70
N SER A 16 -27.72 4.66 -11.73
CA SER A 16 -27.26 3.30 -11.53
C SER A 16 -25.99 3.40 -10.69
N ALA A 17 -26.06 2.94 -9.45
CA ALA A 17 -24.87 2.69 -8.66
C ALA A 17 -24.02 1.71 -9.48
N ILE A 18 -22.83 2.12 -9.89
CA ILE A 18 -21.86 1.22 -10.53
C ILE A 18 -21.52 0.21 -9.43
N GLY A 19 -21.98 -1.03 -9.58
CA GLY A 19 -21.64 -2.12 -8.67
C GLY A 19 -20.14 -2.37 -8.70
N ALA A 20 -19.58 -2.83 -7.57
CA ALA A 20 -18.19 -3.27 -7.50
C ALA A 20 -17.96 -4.42 -8.48
N ASP A 21 -16.87 -4.38 -9.22
CA ASP A 21 -16.43 -5.51 -10.03
C ASP A 21 -15.76 -6.57 -9.16
N MET A 22 -16.48 -7.62 -8.81
CA MET A 22 -16.03 -8.72 -7.97
C MET A 22 -15.47 -9.91 -8.78
N SER A 23 -15.07 -9.73 -10.04
CA SER A 23 -14.49 -10.79 -10.87
C SER A 23 -13.12 -11.27 -10.35
N ASP A 24 -12.65 -12.39 -10.90
CA ASP A 24 -11.33 -12.97 -10.63
C ASP A 24 -11.02 -13.16 -9.13
N GLY A 25 -12.05 -13.54 -8.36
CA GLY A 25 -11.92 -13.85 -6.94
C GLY A 25 -11.64 -12.64 -6.05
N ALA A 26 -12.12 -11.42 -6.44
CA ALA A 26 -11.96 -10.23 -5.60
C ALA A 26 -12.53 -10.46 -4.21
N ASP A 27 -11.68 -10.40 -3.18
CA ASP A 27 -12.05 -10.69 -1.79
C ASP A 27 -11.11 -9.97 -0.80
N ASN A 28 -11.12 -8.63 -0.85
CA ASN A 28 -10.29 -7.82 0.05
C ASN A 28 -10.53 -8.12 1.53
N PHE A 29 -11.77 -8.38 1.90
CA PHE A 29 -12.19 -8.59 3.28
C PHE A 29 -12.24 -10.06 3.67
N TYR A 30 -11.45 -10.90 2.98
CA TYR A 30 -11.29 -12.32 3.27
C TYR A 30 -11.12 -12.60 4.77
N LYS A 31 -11.78 -13.64 5.25
CA LYS A 31 -11.70 -14.12 6.62
C LYS A 31 -11.30 -15.59 6.62
N SER A 32 -10.12 -15.89 7.13
CA SER A 32 -9.65 -17.25 7.29
C SER A 32 -10.14 -17.86 8.62
N ASP A 33 -10.64 -19.07 8.55
CA ASP A 33 -10.93 -19.90 9.73
C ASP A 33 -9.70 -20.63 10.29
N LYS A 34 -8.57 -20.62 9.54
CA LYS A 34 -7.32 -21.31 9.87
C LYS A 34 -6.32 -20.44 10.64
N VAL A 35 -6.56 -19.14 10.74
CA VAL A 35 -5.64 -18.21 11.40
C VAL A 35 -6.32 -17.48 12.55
N THR A 36 -5.53 -17.01 13.52
CA THR A 36 -5.96 -16.06 14.54
C THR A 36 -5.48 -14.68 14.17
N GLN A 37 -6.28 -13.66 14.44
CA GLN A 37 -5.92 -12.25 14.27
C GLN A 37 -5.84 -11.59 15.64
N GLN A 38 -4.79 -10.81 15.87
CA GLN A 38 -4.60 -9.99 17.07
C GLN A 38 -4.17 -8.58 16.65
N LYS A 39 -4.87 -7.56 17.11
CA LYS A 39 -4.39 -6.17 16.99
C LYS A 39 -3.21 -5.98 17.91
N VAL A 40 -2.13 -5.39 17.39
CA VAL A 40 -0.90 -5.10 18.13
C VAL A 40 -0.48 -3.66 17.91
N THR A 41 0.27 -3.12 18.87
CA THR A 41 0.82 -1.77 18.80
C THR A 41 2.26 -1.80 19.34
N PHE A 42 3.16 -1.14 18.63
CA PHE A 42 4.58 -1.05 19.00
C PHE A 42 5.13 0.32 18.58
N LYS A 43 6.28 0.70 19.11
CA LYS A 43 6.87 2.01 18.81
C LYS A 43 7.92 1.91 17.70
N ASN A 44 7.91 2.89 16.80
CA ASN A 44 9.01 3.15 15.89
C ASN A 44 10.10 4.02 16.57
N GLN A 45 11.21 4.31 15.88
CA GLN A 45 12.29 5.13 16.44
C GLN A 45 11.87 6.57 16.78
N TYR A 46 10.82 7.07 16.13
CA TYR A 46 10.23 8.39 16.41
C TYR A 46 9.29 8.39 17.63
N GLN A 47 9.22 7.27 18.38
CA GLN A 47 8.34 7.07 19.52
C GLN A 47 6.84 7.13 19.19
N MET A 48 6.49 7.02 17.90
CA MET A 48 5.12 6.94 17.42
C MET A 48 4.62 5.50 17.54
N ASN A 49 3.38 5.31 17.98
CA ASN A 49 2.75 4.00 17.96
C ASN A 49 2.38 3.60 16.54
N VAL A 50 2.92 2.49 16.09
CA VAL A 50 2.54 1.80 14.86
C VAL A 50 1.55 0.70 15.23
N THR A 51 0.39 0.68 14.56
CA THR A 51 -0.64 -0.33 14.80
C THR A 51 -0.64 -1.36 13.67
N GLY A 52 -0.80 -2.62 14.01
CA GLY A 52 -0.86 -3.70 13.04
C GLY A 52 -1.84 -4.81 13.44
N ASN A 53 -2.14 -5.66 12.47
CA ASN A 53 -2.83 -6.92 12.68
C ASN A 53 -1.84 -8.07 12.54
N LEU A 54 -1.59 -8.76 13.64
CA LEU A 54 -0.76 -9.96 13.70
C LEU A 54 -1.64 -11.19 13.41
N PHE A 55 -1.24 -11.98 12.43
CA PHE A 55 -1.92 -13.23 12.09
C PHE A 55 -0.97 -14.42 12.36
N THR A 56 -1.51 -15.43 13.03
CA THR A 56 -0.78 -16.68 13.32
C THR A 56 -1.63 -17.89 12.94
N PRO A 57 -1.05 -18.94 12.32
CA PRO A 57 -1.77 -20.19 12.11
C PRO A 57 -2.33 -20.74 13.42
N LYS A 58 -3.56 -21.24 13.44
CA LYS A 58 -4.17 -21.81 14.66
C LYS A 58 -3.47 -23.05 15.16
N ASP A 59 -2.89 -23.82 14.26
CA ASP A 59 -2.15 -25.05 14.52
C ASP A 59 -0.63 -24.84 14.65
N MET A 60 -0.17 -23.57 14.71
CA MET A 60 1.26 -23.24 14.81
C MET A 60 1.87 -23.82 16.09
N ASN A 61 2.98 -24.50 15.95
CA ASN A 61 3.78 -24.91 17.11
C ASN A 61 4.54 -23.70 17.70
N ARG A 62 4.06 -23.20 18.84
CA ARG A 62 4.67 -22.06 19.55
C ARG A 62 5.93 -22.44 20.37
N SER A 63 6.26 -23.74 20.45
CA SER A 63 7.49 -24.19 21.15
C SER A 63 8.72 -24.13 20.24
N VAL A 64 8.55 -23.86 18.95
CA VAL A 64 9.63 -23.66 17.97
C VAL A 64 9.54 -22.24 17.42
N LYS A 65 10.66 -21.76 16.89
CA LYS A 65 10.71 -20.47 16.20
C LYS A 65 10.24 -20.62 14.76
N ASN A 66 9.33 -19.74 14.35
CA ASN A 66 8.68 -19.74 13.02
C ASN A 66 9.13 -18.56 12.19
N PRO A 67 9.15 -18.67 10.85
CA PRO A 67 9.41 -17.55 9.97
C PRO A 67 8.26 -16.52 10.01
N ALA A 68 8.59 -15.25 9.81
CA ALA A 68 7.62 -14.17 9.84
C ALA A 68 7.73 -13.24 8.63
N ILE A 69 6.63 -12.53 8.31
CA ILE A 69 6.55 -11.58 7.18
C ILE A 69 5.84 -10.31 7.63
N VAL A 70 6.48 -9.15 7.43
CA VAL A 70 5.86 -7.83 7.57
C VAL A 70 5.22 -7.45 6.24
N ILE A 71 3.99 -6.91 6.26
CA ILE A 71 3.26 -6.55 5.05
C ILE A 71 2.78 -5.10 5.16
N GLY A 72 3.18 -4.27 4.19
CA GLY A 72 2.78 -2.88 4.07
C GLY A 72 1.71 -2.66 3.00
N HIS A 73 0.78 -1.75 3.29
CA HIS A 73 -0.38 -1.43 2.45
C HIS A 73 -0.05 -0.45 1.30
N PRO A 74 -0.92 -0.35 0.28
CA PRO A 74 -0.80 0.68 -0.76
C PRO A 74 -0.75 2.09 -0.17
N MET A 75 -0.04 3.03 -0.82
CA MET A 75 0.03 4.41 -0.35
C MET A 75 -1.36 5.05 -0.29
N GLY A 76 -1.67 5.64 0.87
CA GLY A 76 -2.98 6.24 1.13
C GLY A 76 -4.08 5.25 1.55
N ALA A 77 -3.80 3.95 1.54
CA ALA A 77 -4.65 2.91 2.10
C ALA A 77 -4.36 2.71 3.60
N VAL A 78 -4.96 1.69 4.17
CA VAL A 78 -4.73 1.19 5.52
C VAL A 78 -4.61 -0.33 5.51
N LYS A 79 -4.19 -0.95 6.61
CA LYS A 79 -3.94 -2.40 6.71
C LYS A 79 -5.14 -3.27 6.34
N GLU A 80 -6.37 -2.76 6.48
CA GLU A 80 -7.61 -3.44 6.08
C GLU A 80 -7.76 -3.56 4.55
N GLN A 81 -7.00 -2.76 3.80
CA GLN A 81 -7.06 -2.71 2.35
C GLN A 81 -5.84 -3.41 1.76
N SER A 82 -6.07 -4.56 1.11
CA SER A 82 -5.06 -5.45 0.52
C SER A 82 -4.19 -6.19 1.56
N SER A 83 -3.52 -5.50 2.50
CA SER A 83 -2.50 -6.10 3.38
C SER A 83 -3.04 -7.22 4.26
N ASN A 84 -4.23 -7.07 4.85
CA ASN A 84 -4.83 -8.11 5.69
C ASN A 84 -5.16 -9.38 4.89
N LEU A 85 -5.55 -9.26 3.61
CA LEU A 85 -5.76 -10.41 2.74
C LEU A 85 -4.45 -11.18 2.54
N TYR A 86 -3.39 -10.48 2.13
CA TYR A 86 -2.07 -11.08 1.95
C TYR A 86 -1.55 -11.73 3.24
N ALA A 87 -1.72 -11.04 4.38
CA ALA A 87 -1.31 -11.55 5.68
C ALA A 87 -2.01 -12.86 6.03
N GLN A 88 -3.33 -12.93 5.86
CA GLN A 88 -4.10 -14.15 6.13
C GLN A 88 -3.70 -15.30 5.20
N LYS A 89 -3.60 -15.03 3.89
CA LYS A 89 -3.21 -16.05 2.90
C LYS A 89 -1.81 -16.63 3.14
N LEU A 90 -0.85 -15.79 3.54
CA LEU A 90 0.50 -16.26 3.89
C LEU A 90 0.53 -16.93 5.27
N ALA A 91 -0.26 -16.49 6.24
CA ALA A 91 -0.39 -17.16 7.52
C ALA A 91 -0.98 -18.59 7.38
N GLU A 92 -1.94 -18.79 6.47
CA GLU A 92 -2.45 -20.13 6.12
C GLU A 92 -1.36 -21.07 5.60
N GLN A 93 -0.24 -20.54 5.14
CA GLN A 93 0.90 -21.29 4.64
C GLN A 93 1.98 -21.56 5.69
N GLY A 94 1.72 -21.17 6.95
CA GLY A 94 2.58 -21.46 8.10
C GLY A 94 3.46 -20.28 8.56
N PHE A 95 3.33 -19.09 7.98
CA PHE A 95 4.06 -17.90 8.42
C PHE A 95 3.36 -17.18 9.57
N VAL A 96 4.13 -16.55 10.45
CA VAL A 96 3.62 -15.46 11.28
C VAL A 96 3.60 -14.20 10.42
N THR A 97 2.48 -13.51 10.31
CA THR A 97 2.40 -12.32 9.43
C THR A 97 1.88 -11.11 10.19
N LEU A 98 2.42 -9.93 9.85
CA LEU A 98 2.06 -8.66 10.48
C LEU A 98 1.74 -7.63 9.40
N ALA A 99 0.44 -7.33 9.21
CA ALA A 99 -0.01 -6.21 8.38
C ALA A 99 -0.02 -4.93 9.22
N ILE A 100 0.71 -3.89 8.80
CA ILE A 100 0.86 -2.64 9.54
C ILE A 100 0.11 -1.49 8.87
N ASP A 101 -0.40 -0.55 9.67
CA ASP A 101 -0.67 0.82 9.21
C ASP A 101 0.63 1.61 9.25
N LEU A 102 0.96 2.29 8.16
CA LEU A 102 2.07 3.24 8.17
C LEU A 102 1.75 4.44 9.06
N SER A 103 2.74 5.02 9.69
CA SER A 103 2.59 6.25 10.47
C SER A 103 1.82 7.33 9.70
N PHE A 104 0.97 8.10 10.37
CA PHE A 104 0.03 9.09 9.83
C PHE A 104 -1.20 8.51 9.09
N TRP A 105 -1.35 7.17 9.01
CA TRP A 105 -2.46 6.50 8.33
C TRP A 105 -3.14 5.51 9.26
N GLY A 106 -4.46 5.33 9.07
CA GLY A 106 -5.25 4.35 9.80
C GLY A 106 -5.22 4.54 11.31
N GLU A 107 -4.86 3.49 12.03
CA GLU A 107 -4.79 3.49 13.50
C GLU A 107 -3.37 3.80 14.03
N SER A 108 -2.38 4.01 13.15
CA SER A 108 -1.03 4.40 13.56
C SER A 108 -0.96 5.89 13.92
N GLU A 109 -0.09 6.23 14.86
CA GLU A 109 0.11 7.61 15.29
C GLU A 109 0.75 8.47 14.21
N GLY A 110 0.65 9.76 14.41
CA GLY A 110 1.22 10.82 13.61
C GLY A 110 0.21 11.95 13.40
N LYS A 111 0.68 13.18 13.60
CA LYS A 111 -0.15 14.37 13.38
C LYS A 111 0.62 15.43 12.60
N PRO A 112 -0.07 16.07 11.67
CA PRO A 112 -1.43 15.78 11.21
C PRO A 112 -1.52 14.44 10.48
N GLY A 113 -2.71 13.82 10.43
CA GLY A 113 -2.93 12.61 9.62
C GLY A 113 -2.69 12.86 8.13
N HIS A 114 -2.45 11.81 7.36
CA HIS A 114 -2.20 11.84 5.91
C HIS A 114 -0.91 12.57 5.48
N LEU A 115 -0.02 12.86 6.42
CA LEU A 115 1.28 13.46 6.13
C LEU A 115 2.19 12.42 5.42
N ILE A 116 2.85 12.83 4.36
CA ILE A 116 3.83 12.01 3.65
C ILE A 116 5.17 12.06 4.40
N SER A 117 5.72 10.89 4.75
CA SER A 117 7.06 10.77 5.32
C SER A 117 7.71 9.43 4.97
N PRO A 118 8.32 9.28 3.78
CA PRO A 118 8.91 8.02 3.33
C PRO A 118 9.98 7.46 4.28
N GLU A 119 10.71 8.33 4.96
CA GLU A 119 11.69 7.97 5.98
C GLU A 119 11.04 7.25 7.15
N ILE A 120 9.96 7.83 7.71
CA ILE A 120 9.21 7.23 8.82
C ILE A 120 8.53 5.94 8.36
N TYR A 121 7.98 5.89 7.13
CA TYR A 121 7.40 4.66 6.60
C TYR A 121 8.41 3.52 6.47
N SER A 122 9.65 3.84 6.10
CA SER A 122 10.73 2.85 6.08
C SER A 122 11.09 2.39 7.49
N ASP A 123 11.09 3.30 8.47
CA ASP A 123 11.30 2.97 9.88
C ASP A 123 10.16 2.12 10.47
N ASP A 124 8.91 2.34 10.05
CA ASP A 124 7.77 1.52 10.48
C ASP A 124 7.95 0.03 10.09
N PHE A 125 8.57 -0.25 8.93
CA PHE A 125 8.95 -1.62 8.56
C PHE A 125 10.01 -2.19 9.50
N SER A 126 11.04 -1.42 9.84
CA SER A 126 12.08 -1.84 10.80
C SER A 126 11.51 -2.03 12.21
N ALA A 127 10.61 -1.14 12.65
CA ALA A 127 9.91 -1.28 13.93
C ALA A 127 9.01 -2.54 13.98
N ALA A 128 8.39 -2.90 12.86
CA ALA A 128 7.64 -4.15 12.76
C ALA A 128 8.57 -5.39 12.86
N VAL A 129 9.77 -5.31 12.29
CA VAL A 129 10.82 -6.34 12.46
C VAL A 129 11.27 -6.41 13.93
N ASP A 130 11.47 -5.27 14.60
CA ASP A 130 11.76 -5.21 16.03
C ASP A 130 10.69 -5.94 16.84
N TYR A 131 9.42 -5.58 16.61
CA TYR A 131 8.29 -6.20 17.30
C TYR A 131 8.25 -7.72 17.07
N LEU A 132 8.35 -8.19 15.84
CA LEU A 132 8.35 -9.62 15.52
C LEU A 132 9.54 -10.35 16.17
N SER A 133 10.71 -9.73 16.21
CA SER A 133 11.91 -10.29 16.82
C SER A 133 11.78 -10.51 18.34
N THR A 134 10.87 -9.78 19.00
CA THR A 134 10.60 -9.97 20.44
C THR A 134 9.62 -11.11 20.73
N GLN A 135 8.95 -11.66 19.69
CA GLN A 135 8.00 -12.75 19.89
C GLN A 135 8.75 -14.07 20.09
N LEU A 136 8.50 -14.77 21.19
CA LEU A 136 9.22 -16.01 21.53
C LEU A 136 9.11 -17.12 20.47
N TYR A 137 8.03 -17.10 19.67
CA TYR A 137 7.73 -18.08 18.62
C TYR A 137 8.15 -17.61 17.22
N VAL A 138 8.81 -16.46 17.08
CA VAL A 138 9.36 -15.97 15.81
C VAL A 138 10.88 -16.16 15.78
N ASP A 139 11.40 -16.58 14.65
CA ASP A 139 12.83 -16.63 14.38
C ASP A 139 13.30 -15.26 13.83
N PRO A 140 14.08 -14.47 14.58
CA PRO A 140 14.54 -13.15 14.15
C PRO A 140 15.47 -13.23 12.92
N GLU A 141 16.05 -14.40 12.63
CA GLU A 141 16.87 -14.63 11.44
C GLU A 141 16.03 -15.05 10.22
N LYS A 142 14.69 -15.16 10.34
CA LYS A 142 13.77 -15.62 9.30
C LYS A 142 12.60 -14.64 9.12
N ILE A 143 12.89 -13.35 9.00
CA ILE A 143 11.88 -12.31 8.79
C ILE A 143 11.99 -11.79 7.35
N GLY A 144 10.89 -11.87 6.62
CA GLY A 144 10.72 -11.29 5.28
C GLY A 144 9.85 -10.04 5.32
N VAL A 145 9.85 -9.29 4.23
CA VAL A 145 8.97 -8.13 4.05
C VAL A 145 8.28 -8.19 2.69
N LEU A 146 7.04 -7.72 2.66
CA LEU A 146 6.21 -7.59 1.47
C LEU A 146 5.65 -6.19 1.39
N GLY A 147 5.94 -5.45 0.32
CA GLY A 147 5.36 -4.15 0.07
C GLY A 147 4.38 -4.15 -1.10
N ILE A 148 3.15 -3.67 -0.88
CA ILE A 148 2.13 -3.56 -1.92
C ILE A 148 2.05 -2.11 -2.38
N CYS A 149 2.07 -1.87 -3.70
CA CYS A 149 1.99 -0.53 -4.30
C CYS A 149 3.08 0.41 -3.74
N GLY A 150 2.71 1.52 -3.10
CA GLY A 150 3.65 2.47 -2.49
C GLY A 150 4.56 1.83 -1.44
N SER A 151 4.04 0.89 -0.65
CA SER A 151 4.85 0.15 0.33
C SER A 151 5.96 -0.69 -0.30
N GLY A 152 5.89 -1.00 -1.59
CA GLY A 152 7.00 -1.63 -2.30
C GLY A 152 8.26 -0.77 -2.25
N SER A 153 8.15 0.54 -2.48
CA SER A 153 9.28 1.45 -2.39
C SER A 153 9.76 1.69 -0.94
N PHE A 154 8.84 1.66 0.03
CA PHE A 154 9.22 1.82 1.44
C PHE A 154 9.92 0.57 1.99
N ALA A 155 9.43 -0.63 1.66
CA ALA A 155 10.06 -1.89 2.01
C ALA A 155 11.47 -2.04 1.40
N VAL A 156 11.64 -1.64 0.14
CA VAL A 156 12.96 -1.59 -0.52
C VAL A 156 13.89 -0.60 0.20
N SER A 157 13.38 0.59 0.53
CA SER A 157 14.16 1.60 1.25
C SER A 157 14.57 1.11 2.64
N ALA A 158 13.67 0.47 3.39
CA ALA A 158 13.96 -0.14 4.68
C ALA A 158 15.00 -1.27 4.55
N ALA A 159 14.84 -2.15 3.57
CA ALA A 159 15.74 -3.29 3.38
C ALA A 159 17.19 -2.87 3.07
N LYS A 160 17.43 -1.70 2.44
CA LYS A 160 18.80 -1.20 2.21
C LYS A 160 19.55 -0.92 3.51
N ILE A 161 18.85 -0.56 4.58
CA ILE A 161 19.44 -0.15 5.85
C ILE A 161 19.16 -1.12 6.99
N ASP A 162 18.29 -2.11 6.80
CA ASP A 162 18.00 -3.13 7.81
C ASP A 162 18.25 -4.56 7.27
N PRO A 163 19.42 -5.14 7.58
CA PRO A 163 19.82 -6.46 7.10
C PRO A 163 19.04 -7.63 7.74
N ARG A 164 18.19 -7.37 8.73
CA ARG A 164 17.31 -8.38 9.34
C ARG A 164 16.15 -8.76 8.43
N MET A 165 15.83 -7.96 7.42
CA MET A 165 14.89 -8.29 6.35
C MET A 165 15.55 -9.26 5.39
N LYS A 166 15.31 -10.56 5.55
CA LYS A 166 16.07 -11.63 4.86
C LYS A 166 15.57 -11.94 3.45
N ALA A 167 14.31 -11.66 3.15
CA ALA A 167 13.70 -11.84 1.83
C ALA A 167 12.72 -10.69 1.58
N ILE A 168 12.79 -10.07 0.40
CA ILE A 168 12.03 -8.87 0.07
C ILE A 168 11.14 -9.16 -1.15
N ALA A 169 9.83 -9.01 -1.00
CA ALA A 169 8.88 -9.10 -2.10
C ALA A 169 8.12 -7.79 -2.29
N THR A 170 7.79 -7.46 -3.54
CA THR A 170 6.92 -6.33 -3.87
C THR A 170 5.83 -6.77 -4.83
N VAL A 171 4.64 -6.19 -4.71
CA VAL A 171 3.50 -6.46 -5.59
C VAL A 171 2.95 -5.14 -6.10
N SER A 172 2.77 -5.05 -7.42
CA SER A 172 2.27 -3.83 -8.09
C SER A 172 2.95 -2.56 -7.57
N MET A 173 4.27 -2.59 -7.35
CA MET A 173 4.97 -1.50 -6.67
C MET A 173 4.96 -0.20 -7.46
N TYR A 174 5.05 0.91 -6.73
CA TYR A 174 5.40 2.23 -7.25
C TYR A 174 6.79 2.65 -6.76
N ASP A 175 7.56 3.32 -7.60
CA ASP A 175 8.55 4.29 -7.09
C ASP A 175 7.81 5.57 -6.72
N MET A 176 7.49 5.71 -5.43
CA MET A 176 6.73 6.87 -4.93
C MET A 176 7.45 8.19 -5.17
N GLY A 177 8.77 8.17 -5.25
CA GLY A 177 9.55 9.35 -5.60
C GLY A 177 9.44 9.68 -7.09
N SER A 178 9.67 8.69 -7.96
CA SER A 178 9.64 8.87 -9.41
C SER A 178 8.26 9.29 -9.92
N VAL A 179 7.19 8.65 -9.46
CA VAL A 179 5.84 9.00 -9.93
C VAL A 179 5.47 10.45 -9.60
N PHE A 180 5.90 10.98 -8.44
CA PHE A 180 5.66 12.38 -8.11
C PHE A 180 6.61 13.36 -8.82
N ARG A 181 7.83 12.93 -9.15
CA ARG A 181 8.78 13.76 -9.93
C ARG A 181 8.45 13.78 -11.41
N ASN A 182 8.13 12.63 -11.96
CA ASN A 182 8.15 12.39 -13.40
C ASN A 182 6.78 11.97 -13.97
N GLY A 183 5.81 11.60 -13.12
CA GLY A 183 4.54 10.99 -13.55
C GLY A 183 4.74 9.55 -14.05
N LEU A 184 3.64 8.92 -14.44
CA LEU A 184 3.66 7.63 -15.16
C LEU A 184 4.24 7.84 -16.55
N ASN A 185 5.13 6.94 -16.99
CA ASN A 185 5.79 7.00 -18.29
C ASN A 185 6.45 8.38 -18.57
N HIS A 186 6.98 9.01 -17.53
CA HIS A 186 7.64 10.32 -17.61
C HIS A 186 6.74 11.43 -18.19
N SER A 187 5.45 11.41 -17.87
CA SER A 187 4.45 12.35 -18.39
C SER A 187 4.51 13.76 -17.78
N VAL A 188 5.26 13.97 -16.68
CA VAL A 188 5.38 15.26 -15.99
C VAL A 188 6.61 16.02 -16.47
N THR A 189 6.42 17.24 -16.96
CA THR A 189 7.53 18.12 -17.38
C THR A 189 8.27 18.73 -16.18
N PRO A 190 9.52 19.19 -16.34
CA PRO A 190 10.22 19.92 -15.29
C PRO A 190 9.48 21.16 -14.79
N GLU A 191 8.77 21.87 -15.66
CA GLU A 191 7.97 23.06 -15.33
C GLU A 191 6.77 22.69 -14.46
N GLN A 192 6.03 21.63 -14.82
CA GLN A 192 4.92 21.11 -14.02
C GLN A 192 5.39 20.65 -12.64
N ARG A 193 6.52 19.94 -12.57
CA ARG A 193 7.14 19.54 -11.31
C ARG A 193 7.49 20.74 -10.42
N LYS A 194 8.13 21.78 -11.00
CA LYS A 194 8.45 23.03 -10.25
C LYS A 194 7.18 23.74 -9.76
N ALA A 195 6.14 23.80 -10.58
CA ALA A 195 4.86 24.38 -10.20
C ALA A 195 4.21 23.62 -9.04
N PHE A 196 4.27 22.29 -9.07
CA PHE A 196 3.74 21.46 -7.99
C PHE A 196 4.52 21.64 -6.68
N ILE A 197 5.86 21.68 -6.73
CA ILE A 197 6.70 21.98 -5.55
C ILE A 197 6.35 23.36 -4.98
N LYS A 198 6.17 24.36 -5.84
CA LYS A 198 5.78 25.72 -5.42
C LYS A 198 4.44 25.71 -4.68
N SER A 199 3.40 25.07 -5.25
CA SER A 199 2.08 24.98 -4.60
C SER A 199 2.14 24.30 -3.23
N ALA A 200 2.91 23.22 -3.10
CA ALA A 200 3.12 22.53 -1.83
C ALA A 200 3.81 23.43 -0.78
N THR A 201 4.78 24.24 -1.21
CA THR A 201 5.50 25.16 -0.33
C THR A 201 4.61 26.34 0.09
N GLU A 202 3.79 26.87 -0.81
CA GLU A 202 2.81 27.91 -0.51
C GLU A 202 1.75 27.40 0.49
N GLN A 203 1.25 26.18 0.29
CA GLN A 203 0.33 25.52 1.20
C GLN A 203 0.94 25.31 2.60
N ARG A 204 2.22 24.91 2.67
CA ARG A 204 2.94 24.81 3.95
C ARG A 204 2.95 26.13 4.72
N LEU A 205 3.09 27.25 4.04
CA LEU A 205 3.04 28.58 4.68
C LEU A 205 1.62 28.92 5.19
N VAL A 206 0.58 28.51 4.45
CA VAL A 206 -0.82 28.65 4.90
C VAL A 206 -1.03 27.90 6.20
N GLU A 207 -0.63 26.62 6.26
CA GLU A 207 -0.73 25.77 7.46
C GLU A 207 0.08 26.34 8.63
N PHE A 208 1.32 26.80 8.38
CA PHE A 208 2.16 27.43 9.41
C PHE A 208 1.51 28.66 10.05
N LYS A 209 0.70 29.40 9.29
CA LYS A 209 -0.06 30.58 9.77
C LYS A 209 -1.40 30.19 10.43
N GLY A 210 -1.68 28.89 10.61
CA GLY A 210 -2.92 28.38 11.22
C GLY A 210 -4.09 28.26 10.25
N GLY A 211 -3.85 28.30 8.94
CA GLY A 211 -4.87 28.04 7.92
C GLY A 211 -5.14 26.56 7.71
N ASP A 212 -6.13 26.26 6.86
CA ASP A 212 -6.62 24.91 6.62
C ASP A 212 -5.59 24.03 5.90
N ILE A 213 -5.63 22.72 6.20
CA ILE A 213 -4.86 21.69 5.49
C ILE A 213 -5.50 21.43 4.13
N ALA A 214 -4.69 21.47 3.08
CA ALA A 214 -5.09 21.03 1.74
C ALA A 214 -4.53 19.64 1.43
N TYR A 215 -5.30 18.86 0.68
CA TYR A 215 -4.97 17.51 0.27
C TYR A 215 -4.83 17.44 -1.24
N ILE A 216 -3.92 16.58 -1.72
CA ILE A 216 -3.86 16.27 -3.14
C ILE A 216 -4.95 15.24 -3.49
N PRO A 217 -5.43 15.21 -4.75
CA PRO A 217 -6.30 14.14 -5.20
C PRO A 217 -5.60 12.78 -5.00
N GLY A 218 -6.25 11.91 -4.23
CA GLY A 218 -5.92 10.48 -4.22
C GLY A 218 -6.83 9.76 -5.21
N THR A 219 -7.68 8.86 -4.70
CA THR A 219 -8.78 8.31 -5.48
C THR A 219 -9.91 9.34 -5.59
N VAL A 220 -10.45 9.55 -6.79
CA VAL A 220 -11.62 10.41 -7.00
C VAL A 220 -12.83 9.91 -6.20
N ASN A 221 -13.66 10.83 -5.72
CA ASN A 221 -14.86 10.46 -4.96
C ASN A 221 -16.08 10.20 -5.87
N LYS A 222 -15.99 10.56 -7.16
CA LYS A 222 -17.04 10.39 -8.15
C LYS A 222 -16.43 10.21 -9.53
N LEU A 223 -17.00 9.31 -10.32
CA LEU A 223 -16.64 9.13 -11.72
C LEU A 223 -17.41 10.10 -12.62
N ASP A 224 -16.76 10.57 -13.67
CA ASP A 224 -17.33 11.31 -14.79
C ASP A 224 -16.63 10.91 -16.10
N ASP A 225 -17.03 11.54 -17.21
CA ASP A 225 -16.50 11.22 -18.53
C ASP A 225 -15.01 11.56 -18.70
N SER A 226 -14.49 12.50 -17.89
CA SER A 226 -13.09 12.92 -17.90
C SER A 226 -12.20 12.05 -16.99
N THR A 227 -12.78 11.17 -16.18
CA THR A 227 -12.05 10.31 -15.24
C THR A 227 -11.16 9.32 -16.02
N SER A 228 -9.84 9.38 -15.77
CA SER A 228 -8.86 8.50 -16.43
C SER A 228 -9.07 7.02 -16.07
N ALA A 229 -8.58 6.12 -16.93
CA ALA A 229 -8.64 4.68 -16.68
C ALA A 229 -7.99 4.29 -15.34
N VAL A 230 -6.85 4.89 -15.00
CA VAL A 230 -6.15 4.67 -13.72
C VAL A 230 -7.03 5.07 -12.54
N GLN A 231 -7.72 6.22 -12.62
CA GLN A 231 -8.62 6.66 -11.55
C GLN A 231 -9.88 5.82 -11.45
N ARG A 232 -10.38 5.27 -12.56
CA ARG A 232 -11.51 4.32 -12.56
C ARG A 232 -11.13 3.01 -11.87
N GLU A 233 -9.92 2.50 -12.14
CA GLU A 233 -9.37 1.31 -11.49
C GLU A 233 -9.25 1.51 -9.97
N PHE A 234 -8.71 2.65 -9.50
CA PHE A 234 -8.67 2.98 -8.08
C PHE A 234 -10.05 3.20 -7.47
N PHE A 235 -10.97 3.84 -8.18
CA PHE A 235 -12.34 4.05 -7.72
C PHE A 235 -13.05 2.72 -7.46
N ASP A 236 -12.95 1.77 -8.39
CA ASP A 236 -13.58 0.45 -8.27
C ASP A 236 -13.14 -0.27 -6.99
N PHE A 237 -11.88 -0.13 -6.59
CA PHE A 237 -11.40 -0.70 -5.32
C PHE A 237 -11.76 0.18 -4.12
N TYR A 238 -11.34 1.45 -4.09
CA TYR A 238 -11.39 2.28 -2.89
C TYR A 238 -12.76 2.92 -2.59
N ARG A 239 -13.67 3.00 -3.56
CA ARG A 239 -14.96 3.70 -3.43
C ARG A 239 -16.16 2.79 -3.63
N THR A 240 -15.94 1.48 -3.62
CA THR A 240 -16.99 0.46 -3.73
C THR A 240 -16.85 -0.55 -2.61
N SER A 241 -17.79 -1.50 -2.52
CA SER A 241 -17.73 -2.60 -1.54
C SER A 241 -16.55 -3.56 -1.76
N ARG A 242 -15.83 -3.44 -2.89
CA ARG A 242 -14.67 -4.27 -3.19
C ARG A 242 -13.54 -4.08 -2.18
N GLY A 243 -13.17 -2.84 -1.87
CA GLY A 243 -12.09 -2.52 -0.92
C GLY A 243 -12.30 -1.21 -0.16
N GLY A 244 -13.50 -0.60 -0.27
CA GLY A 244 -13.84 0.63 0.44
C GLY A 244 -13.79 0.45 1.95
N TYR A 245 -12.99 1.26 2.61
CA TYR A 245 -12.83 1.25 4.07
C TYR A 245 -12.48 2.65 4.57
N THR A 246 -13.15 3.08 5.62
CA THR A 246 -12.88 4.35 6.29
C THR A 246 -12.48 4.06 7.73
N PRO A 247 -11.24 4.40 8.14
CA PRO A 247 -10.82 4.27 9.53
C PRO A 247 -11.71 5.02 10.49
N GLN A 248 -11.83 4.54 11.71
CA GLN A 248 -12.66 5.17 12.73
C GLN A 248 -12.17 6.61 13.01
N GLY A 249 -13.07 7.56 12.89
CA GLY A 249 -12.79 8.99 13.12
C GLY A 249 -12.25 9.75 11.90
N GLU A 250 -12.02 9.07 10.79
CA GLU A 250 -11.68 9.70 9.51
C GLU A 250 -12.93 10.04 8.70
N LYS A 251 -12.76 10.92 7.71
CA LYS A 251 -13.79 11.27 6.74
C LYS A 251 -13.58 10.47 5.47
N GLU A 252 -14.64 9.83 4.99
CA GLU A 252 -14.60 9.00 3.77
C GLU A 252 -14.00 9.73 2.57
N GLU A 253 -14.38 11.00 2.39
CA GLU A 253 -13.89 11.82 1.28
C GLU A 253 -12.40 12.16 1.36
N LEU A 254 -11.74 11.97 2.51
CA LEU A 254 -10.31 12.19 2.71
C LEU A 254 -9.48 10.91 2.62
N THR A 255 -10.09 9.73 2.67
CA THR A 255 -9.35 8.47 2.51
C THR A 255 -8.57 8.47 1.19
N THR A 256 -7.37 7.93 1.18
CA THR A 256 -6.42 7.92 0.06
C THR A 256 -5.82 9.29 -0.35
N LYS A 257 -6.07 10.37 0.38
CA LYS A 257 -5.63 11.73 0.01
C LYS A 257 -4.49 12.22 0.90
N PRO A 258 -3.26 12.25 0.42
CA PRO A 258 -2.13 12.83 1.16
C PRO A 258 -2.20 14.35 1.26
N MET A 259 -1.57 14.90 2.31
CA MET A 259 -1.43 16.35 2.47
C MET A 259 -0.56 16.98 1.38
N LEU A 260 -1.08 18.03 0.76
CA LEU A 260 -0.37 18.77 -0.31
C LEU A 260 0.98 19.32 0.16
N SER A 261 1.04 19.93 1.35
CA SER A 261 2.26 20.55 1.87
C SER A 261 3.42 19.57 2.08
N SER A 262 3.13 18.27 2.22
CA SER A 262 4.14 17.24 2.46
C SER A 262 4.68 16.57 1.20
N ILE A 263 4.14 16.89 0.01
CA ILE A 263 4.47 16.22 -1.25
C ILE A 263 5.96 16.32 -1.64
N GLY A 264 6.63 17.40 -1.23
CA GLY A 264 8.06 17.58 -1.45
C GLY A 264 8.93 16.46 -0.88
N LYS A 265 8.43 15.76 0.14
CA LYS A 265 9.13 14.60 0.72
C LYS A 265 9.18 13.41 -0.24
N PHE A 266 8.09 13.15 -1.00
CA PHE A 266 8.14 12.18 -2.09
C PHE A 266 9.08 12.64 -3.21
N MET A 267 9.07 13.91 -3.58
CA MET A 267 9.95 14.40 -4.63
C MET A 267 11.45 14.27 -4.28
N ASN A 268 11.78 14.20 -2.99
CA ASN A 268 13.15 13.95 -2.51
C ASN A 268 13.39 12.48 -2.09
N PHE A 269 12.52 11.56 -2.47
CA PHE A 269 12.62 10.14 -2.18
C PHE A 269 13.10 9.37 -3.41
N TYR A 270 14.19 8.61 -3.25
CA TYR A 270 14.85 7.83 -4.30
C TYR A 270 15.04 6.38 -3.84
N PRO A 271 13.97 5.57 -3.76
CA PRO A 271 14.00 4.25 -3.15
C PRO A 271 14.94 3.27 -3.86
N PHE A 272 15.14 3.43 -5.18
CA PHE A 272 15.94 2.50 -5.99
C PHE A 272 17.40 2.90 -6.14
N ASN A 273 17.82 4.05 -5.57
CA ASN A 273 19.25 4.32 -5.45
C ASN A 273 19.86 3.29 -4.49
N ASP A 274 20.98 2.71 -4.90
CA ASP A 274 21.73 1.71 -4.13
C ASP A 274 20.92 0.43 -3.80
N ILE A 275 19.87 0.12 -4.58
CA ILE A 275 19.04 -1.09 -4.39
C ILE A 275 19.86 -2.38 -4.54
N GLU A 276 20.95 -2.36 -5.32
CA GLU A 276 21.87 -3.47 -5.50
C GLU A 276 22.58 -3.86 -4.20
N THR A 277 22.68 -2.96 -3.23
CA THR A 277 23.30 -3.22 -1.92
C THR A 277 22.48 -4.16 -1.04
N ILE A 278 21.22 -4.42 -1.39
CA ILE A 278 20.38 -5.42 -0.72
C ILE A 278 20.96 -6.83 -0.96
N SER A 279 21.61 -7.05 -2.11
CA SER A 279 22.31 -8.32 -2.39
C SER A 279 23.26 -8.71 -1.24
N PRO A 280 23.39 -9.98 -0.88
CA PRO A 280 22.84 -11.18 -1.52
C PRO A 280 21.42 -11.60 -1.03
N ARG A 281 20.68 -10.73 -0.36
CA ARG A 281 19.32 -11.06 0.07
C ARG A 281 18.38 -11.09 -1.13
N PRO A 282 17.54 -12.14 -1.27
CA PRO A 282 16.70 -12.33 -2.45
C PRO A 282 15.59 -11.29 -2.55
N MET A 283 15.31 -10.84 -3.78
CA MET A 283 14.23 -9.92 -4.09
C MET A 283 13.29 -10.51 -5.14
N LEU A 284 11.97 -10.42 -4.90
CA LEU A 284 10.92 -10.80 -5.84
C LEU A 284 10.07 -9.58 -6.17
N PHE A 285 9.98 -9.24 -7.46
CA PHE A 285 9.14 -8.17 -7.97
C PHE A 285 7.96 -8.78 -8.73
N ILE A 286 6.72 -8.54 -8.28
CA ILE A 286 5.49 -9.01 -8.92
C ILE A 286 4.73 -7.83 -9.50
N THR A 287 4.32 -7.93 -10.76
CA THR A 287 3.48 -6.93 -11.41
C THR A 287 2.57 -7.58 -12.46
N GLY A 288 1.44 -6.95 -12.77
CA GLY A 288 0.61 -7.37 -13.88
C GLY A 288 1.16 -6.89 -15.24
N ASP A 289 0.89 -7.62 -16.31
CA ASP A 289 1.29 -7.20 -17.66
C ASP A 289 0.47 -6.00 -18.17
N GLN A 290 -0.74 -5.78 -17.62
CA GLN A 290 -1.62 -4.64 -17.88
C GLN A 290 -1.48 -3.52 -16.83
N ALA A 291 -0.62 -3.69 -15.81
CA ALA A 291 -0.48 -2.72 -14.74
C ALA A 291 0.16 -1.41 -15.23
N HIS A 292 -0.52 -0.28 -15.01
CA HIS A 292 0.00 1.05 -15.33
C HIS A 292 1.29 1.41 -14.56
N SER A 293 1.59 0.68 -13.46
CA SER A 293 2.80 0.84 -12.65
C SER A 293 3.92 -0.15 -13.00
N LYS A 294 3.76 -0.97 -14.04
CA LYS A 294 4.69 -2.02 -14.42
C LYS A 294 6.14 -1.52 -14.56
N GLU A 295 6.31 -0.32 -15.12
CA GLU A 295 7.61 0.32 -15.31
C GLU A 295 8.46 0.37 -14.04
N PHE A 296 7.84 0.57 -12.86
CA PHE A 296 8.57 0.68 -11.60
C PHE A 296 9.12 -0.67 -11.11
N SER A 297 8.36 -1.76 -11.30
CA SER A 297 8.85 -3.10 -11.01
C SER A 297 9.98 -3.51 -11.95
N GLU A 298 9.88 -3.15 -13.23
CA GLU A 298 10.92 -3.40 -14.24
C GLU A 298 12.20 -2.60 -13.94
N ASP A 299 12.08 -1.32 -13.56
CA ASP A 299 13.25 -0.49 -13.21
C ASP A 299 13.92 -1.00 -11.92
N ALA A 300 13.14 -1.31 -10.88
CA ALA A 300 13.68 -1.89 -9.65
C ALA A 300 14.40 -3.22 -9.92
N TYR A 301 13.78 -4.13 -10.69
CA TYR A 301 14.41 -5.38 -11.08
C TYR A 301 15.71 -5.16 -11.85
N LYS A 302 15.72 -4.23 -12.81
CA LYS A 302 16.91 -3.91 -13.59
C LYS A 302 18.08 -3.48 -12.70
N ARG A 303 17.84 -2.65 -11.70
CA ARG A 303 18.87 -2.09 -10.80
C ARG A 303 19.28 -3.02 -9.67
N ALA A 304 18.36 -3.85 -9.15
CA ALA A 304 18.63 -4.73 -8.02
C ALA A 304 19.80 -5.70 -8.30
N GLY A 305 20.55 -6.05 -7.25
CA GLY A 305 21.58 -7.09 -7.28
C GLY A 305 20.97 -8.50 -7.25
N GLN A 306 21.81 -9.52 -7.47
CA GLN A 306 21.39 -10.93 -7.39
C GLN A 306 21.38 -11.44 -5.93
N PRO A 307 20.49 -12.41 -5.59
CA PRO A 307 19.47 -13.04 -6.43
C PRO A 307 18.20 -12.17 -6.53
N LYS A 308 17.63 -12.10 -7.72
CA LYS A 308 16.42 -11.35 -8.00
C LYS A 308 15.52 -12.04 -9.01
N GLU A 309 14.22 -11.83 -8.91
CA GLU A 309 13.24 -12.35 -9.85
C GLU A 309 12.18 -11.28 -10.18
N LEU A 310 11.75 -11.23 -11.44
CA LEU A 310 10.58 -10.48 -11.89
C LEU A 310 9.52 -11.48 -12.33
N TYR A 311 8.34 -11.42 -11.68
CA TYR A 311 7.19 -12.25 -12.01
C TYR A 311 6.06 -11.38 -12.56
N ILE A 312 5.73 -11.60 -13.84
CA ILE A 312 4.68 -10.86 -14.52
C ILE A 312 3.42 -11.71 -14.55
N VAL A 313 2.32 -11.18 -14.01
CA VAL A 313 1.01 -11.85 -13.96
C VAL A 313 0.23 -11.51 -15.24
N PRO A 314 -0.07 -12.50 -16.09
CA PRO A 314 -0.82 -12.25 -17.33
C PRO A 314 -2.23 -11.75 -17.04
N GLY A 315 -2.68 -10.74 -17.78
CA GLY A 315 -4.04 -10.18 -17.72
C GLY A 315 -4.32 -9.29 -16.51
N ALA A 316 -3.41 -9.17 -15.55
CA ALA A 316 -3.62 -8.39 -14.35
C ALA A 316 -3.28 -6.90 -14.55
N GLY A 317 -4.17 -6.01 -14.13
CA GLY A 317 -3.92 -4.59 -13.89
C GLY A 317 -3.21 -4.33 -12.56
N HIS A 318 -3.05 -3.06 -12.22
CA HIS A 318 -2.38 -2.68 -10.97
C HIS A 318 -3.19 -3.07 -9.73
N VAL A 319 -4.47 -2.71 -9.70
CA VAL A 319 -5.36 -2.91 -8.55
C VAL A 319 -5.93 -4.34 -8.51
N ASP A 320 -5.84 -5.09 -9.60
CA ASP A 320 -6.22 -6.50 -9.61
C ASP A 320 -5.37 -7.32 -8.62
N LEU A 321 -4.11 -6.95 -8.47
CA LEU A 321 -3.21 -7.59 -7.50
C LEU A 321 -3.38 -7.05 -6.06
N TYR A 322 -4.42 -6.28 -5.76
CA TYR A 322 -4.75 -5.90 -4.39
C TYR A 322 -5.60 -6.97 -3.70
N ASP A 323 -6.55 -7.56 -4.42
CA ASP A 323 -7.56 -8.43 -3.82
C ASP A 323 -8.11 -9.55 -4.70
N ARG A 324 -7.80 -9.60 -6.01
CA ARG A 324 -8.25 -10.67 -6.90
C ARG A 324 -7.42 -11.94 -6.67
N THR A 325 -7.95 -12.80 -5.81
CA THR A 325 -7.24 -13.99 -5.32
C THR A 325 -6.89 -14.99 -6.42
N ASP A 326 -7.62 -14.97 -7.54
CA ASP A 326 -7.34 -15.82 -8.70
C ASP A 326 -6.18 -15.29 -9.56
N LEU A 327 -5.87 -13.99 -9.48
CA LEU A 327 -4.77 -13.36 -10.18
C LEU A 327 -3.51 -13.21 -9.30
N ILE A 328 -3.69 -12.96 -8.00
CA ILE A 328 -2.55 -12.82 -7.08
C ILE A 328 -1.78 -14.15 -6.98
N PRO A 329 -0.48 -14.17 -7.32
CA PRO A 329 0.29 -15.41 -7.35
C PRO A 329 0.73 -15.84 -5.95
N PHE A 330 -0.23 -16.16 -5.05
CA PHE A 330 0.06 -16.57 -3.66
C PHE A 330 0.97 -17.80 -3.57
N ALA A 331 0.85 -18.75 -4.51
CA ALA A 331 1.75 -19.91 -4.56
C ALA A 331 3.20 -19.49 -4.81
N LYS A 332 3.45 -18.51 -5.68
CA LYS A 332 4.77 -17.94 -5.95
C LYS A 332 5.35 -17.23 -4.74
N LEU A 333 4.55 -16.39 -4.08
CA LEU A 333 4.95 -15.68 -2.84
C LEU A 333 5.29 -16.69 -1.75
N THR A 334 4.44 -17.71 -1.56
CA THR A 334 4.66 -18.78 -0.57
C THR A 334 5.97 -19.52 -0.83
N SER A 335 6.21 -19.93 -2.09
CA SER A 335 7.43 -20.62 -2.48
C SER A 335 8.67 -19.75 -2.22
N PHE A 336 8.62 -18.50 -2.65
CA PHE A 336 9.71 -17.54 -2.46
C PHE A 336 10.08 -17.39 -0.97
N PHE A 337 9.11 -17.13 -0.09
CA PHE A 337 9.41 -16.98 1.32
C PHE A 337 9.81 -18.30 1.99
N LYS A 338 9.20 -19.45 1.63
CA LYS A 338 9.61 -20.75 2.16
C LYS A 338 11.04 -21.13 1.77
N GLU A 339 11.50 -20.74 0.59
CA GLU A 339 12.86 -21.05 0.13
C GLU A 339 13.90 -20.16 0.79
N ASN A 340 13.55 -18.93 1.13
CA ASN A 340 14.50 -17.91 1.56
C ASN A 340 14.44 -17.55 3.06
N LEU A 341 13.48 -18.12 3.80
CA LEU A 341 13.34 -17.99 5.26
C LEU A 341 13.50 -19.35 5.97
N LYS A 342 14.44 -20.18 5.50
CA LYS A 342 14.73 -21.53 6.07
C LYS A 342 15.55 -21.45 7.33
#